data_3c429a932ab93f3fbc3d349ee4a7efac
#
_entry.id   3c429a932ab93f3fbc3d349ee4a7efac
#
_cell.length_a   1.000
_cell.length_b   1.000
_cell.length_c   1.000
_cell.angle_alpha   90.00
_cell.angle_beta   90.00
_cell.angle_gamma   90.00
#
_symmetry.space_group_name_H-M   'P 1'
#
loop_
_entity.id
_entity.type
_entity.pdbx_description
1 polymer ?
#
loop_
_entity_poly.entity_id
_entity_poly.type
_entity_poly.pdbx_seq_one_letter_code
_entity_poly.pdbx_strand_id
1 'polypeptide(L)'
;MQAAILACGLDGIASDRDPGDPLDINMYELGKDIEGYKQLPKNLLDALRLLEESDVLRERLGDELIDAYIKLKQSQWNDYSSHLSQWERDNTLDC
;
A
#
# COMPACT_ATOMS: atom_id res chain seq x y z
N MET A 1 -9.34 4.83 -5.36
CA MET A 1 -9.32 3.35 -5.16
C MET A 1 -9.97 2.59 -6.31
N GLN A 2 -11.18 2.92 -6.71
CA GLN A 2 -11.90 2.21 -7.79
C GLN A 2 -11.13 2.24 -9.11
N ALA A 3 -10.59 3.40 -9.49
CA ALA A 3 -9.79 3.54 -10.71
C ALA A 3 -8.53 2.67 -10.68
N ALA A 4 -7.87 2.57 -9.53
CA ALA A 4 -6.68 1.73 -9.37
C ALA A 4 -7.02 0.24 -9.46
N ILE A 5 -8.12 -0.19 -8.86
CA ILE A 5 -8.59 -1.58 -8.94
C ILE A 5 -8.92 -1.94 -10.39
N LEU A 6 -9.62 -1.07 -11.11
CA LEU A 6 -9.96 -1.28 -12.51
C LEU A 6 -8.70 -1.33 -13.39
N ALA A 7 -7.75 -0.42 -13.16
CA ALA A 7 -6.49 -0.39 -13.90
C ALA A 7 -5.68 -1.68 -13.70
N CYS A 8 -5.57 -2.15 -12.47
CA CYS A 8 -4.88 -3.41 -12.16
C CYS A 8 -5.59 -4.62 -12.75
N GLY A 9 -6.92 -4.64 -12.71
CA GLY A 9 -7.72 -5.71 -13.31
C GLY A 9 -7.53 -5.79 -14.82
N LEU A 10 -7.57 -4.67 -15.51
CA LEU A 10 -7.34 -4.60 -16.96
C LEU A 10 -5.90 -5.01 -17.32
N ASP A 11 -4.93 -4.62 -16.53
CA ASP A 11 -3.54 -5.04 -16.71
C ASP A 11 -3.38 -6.56 -16.55
N GLY A 12 -4.02 -7.14 -15.55
CA GLY A 12 -4.04 -8.58 -15.33
C GLY A 12 -4.61 -9.34 -16.52
N ILE A 13 -5.71 -8.84 -17.11
CA ILE A 13 -6.32 -9.43 -18.31
C ILE A 13 -5.39 -9.28 -19.51
N ALA A 14 -4.83 -8.10 -19.73
CA ALA A 14 -3.95 -7.82 -20.87
C ALA A 14 -2.65 -8.64 -20.84
N SER A 15 -2.15 -8.92 -19.63
CA SER A 15 -0.93 -9.71 -19.42
C SER A 15 -1.20 -11.20 -19.21
N ASP A 16 -2.46 -11.63 -19.27
CA ASP A 16 -2.89 -13.00 -19.05
C ASP A 16 -2.31 -13.62 -17.77
N ARG A 17 -2.43 -12.86 -16.67
CA ARG A 17 -1.88 -13.27 -15.37
C ARG A 17 -2.77 -14.27 -14.68
N ASP A 18 -2.15 -15.31 -14.12
CA ASP A 18 -2.83 -16.30 -13.29
C ASP A 18 -2.73 -15.86 -11.82
N PRO A 19 -3.86 -15.73 -11.10
CA PRO A 19 -3.83 -15.35 -9.68
C PRO A 19 -3.26 -16.45 -8.76
N GLY A 20 -3.06 -17.66 -9.27
CA GLY A 20 -2.60 -18.80 -8.49
C GLY A 20 -3.73 -19.51 -7.78
N ASP A 21 -3.36 -20.43 -6.89
CA ASP A 21 -4.32 -21.23 -6.16
C ASP A 21 -5.07 -20.42 -5.09
N PRO A 22 -6.36 -20.72 -4.84
CA PRO A 22 -7.09 -20.07 -3.76
C PRO A 22 -6.49 -20.40 -2.40
N LEU A 23 -6.54 -19.43 -1.50
CA LEU A 23 -6.00 -19.55 -0.15
C LEU A 23 -7.15 -19.67 0.84
N ASP A 24 -7.61 -20.90 1.07
CA ASP A 24 -8.78 -21.20 1.90
C ASP A 24 -8.38 -21.50 3.35
N ILE A 25 -7.76 -20.54 4.01
CA ILE A 25 -7.33 -20.67 5.41
C ILE A 25 -7.73 -19.45 6.24
N ASN A 26 -7.73 -19.63 7.56
CA ASN A 26 -7.92 -18.50 8.46
C ASN A 26 -6.64 -17.66 8.54
N MET A 27 -6.63 -16.55 7.83
CA MET A 27 -5.46 -15.65 7.76
C MET A 27 -5.09 -15.02 9.11
N TYR A 28 -6.03 -14.91 10.03
CA TYR A 28 -5.74 -14.39 11.38
C TYR A 28 -4.89 -15.34 12.22
N GLU A 29 -5.07 -16.63 12.01
CA GLU A 29 -4.35 -17.67 12.75
C GLU A 29 -3.10 -18.16 12.02
N LEU A 30 -3.22 -18.40 10.72
CA LEU A 30 -2.20 -19.07 9.92
C LEU A 30 -1.49 -18.17 8.91
N GLY A 31 -1.88 -16.91 8.79
CA GLY A 31 -1.34 -16.00 7.78
C GLY A 31 0.16 -15.77 7.89
N LYS A 32 0.74 -15.88 9.09
CA LYS A 32 2.17 -15.69 9.32
C LYS A 32 3.03 -16.84 8.81
N ASP A 33 2.46 -18.03 8.70
CA ASP A 33 3.16 -19.25 8.33
C ASP A 33 3.10 -19.53 6.82
N ILE A 34 2.49 -18.62 6.04
CA ILE A 34 2.34 -18.77 4.61
C ILE A 34 3.55 -18.19 3.89
N GLU A 35 4.22 -19.03 3.13
CA GLU A 35 5.32 -18.64 2.27
C GLU A 35 4.85 -18.42 0.83
N GLY A 36 5.58 -17.59 0.08
CA GLY A 36 5.34 -17.35 -1.35
C GLY A 36 4.31 -16.28 -1.68
N TYR A 37 3.69 -15.64 -0.70
CA TYR A 37 2.76 -14.54 -0.90
C TYR A 37 3.36 -13.22 -0.44
N LYS A 38 3.15 -12.17 -1.24
CA LYS A 38 3.54 -10.81 -0.87
C LYS A 38 2.58 -10.26 0.18
N GLN A 39 3.13 -9.56 1.15
CA GLN A 39 2.33 -8.89 2.16
C GLN A 39 1.99 -7.46 1.72
N LEU A 40 0.84 -6.97 2.16
CA LEU A 40 0.46 -5.58 1.96
C LEU A 40 1.39 -4.66 2.78
N PRO A 41 1.61 -3.41 2.32
CA PRO A 41 2.39 -2.45 3.10
C PRO A 41 1.74 -2.19 4.46
N LYS A 42 2.57 -1.95 5.47
CA LYS A 42 2.13 -1.83 6.86
C LYS A 42 1.72 -0.41 7.24
N ASN A 43 2.12 0.58 6.47
CA ASN A 43 1.84 1.98 6.74
C ASN A 43 1.72 2.77 5.43
N LEU A 44 1.26 4.02 5.55
CA LEU A 44 1.06 4.89 4.40
C LEU A 44 2.37 5.18 3.65
N LEU A 45 3.47 5.37 4.35
CA LEU A 45 4.76 5.68 3.71
C LEU A 45 5.23 4.54 2.81
N ASP A 46 5.16 3.30 3.29
CA ASP A 46 5.53 2.13 2.51
C ASP A 46 4.61 1.94 1.31
N ALA A 47 3.31 2.19 1.48
CA ALA A 47 2.34 2.14 0.39
C ALA A 47 2.64 3.19 -0.69
N LEU A 48 3.03 4.40 -0.29
CA LEU A 48 3.39 5.47 -1.24
C LEU A 48 4.67 5.15 -2.01
N ARG A 49 5.64 4.52 -1.38
CA ARG A 49 6.86 4.06 -2.06
C ARG A 49 6.55 3.03 -3.15
N LEU A 50 5.68 2.09 -2.85
CA LEU A 50 5.23 1.10 -3.83
C LEU A 50 4.46 1.73 -4.98
N LEU A 51 3.60 2.71 -4.68
CA LEU A 51 2.87 3.44 -5.72
C LEU A 51 3.81 4.22 -6.64
N GLU A 52 4.83 4.86 -6.09
CA GLU A 52 5.82 5.62 -6.86
C GLU A 52 6.56 4.74 -7.86
N GLU A 53 6.85 3.50 -7.48
CA GLU A 53 7.55 2.52 -8.30
C GLU A 53 6.64 1.73 -9.25
N SER A 54 5.32 1.90 -9.16
CA SER A 54 4.37 1.12 -9.95
C SER A 54 4.26 1.64 -11.38
N ASP A 55 4.86 0.92 -12.31
CA ASP A 55 4.77 1.23 -13.74
C ASP A 55 3.36 1.06 -14.29
N VAL A 56 2.63 0.04 -13.83
CA VAL A 56 1.27 -0.28 -14.27
C VAL A 56 0.32 0.88 -13.96
N LEU A 57 0.32 1.37 -12.72
CA LEU A 57 -0.56 2.45 -12.32
C LEU A 57 -0.17 3.78 -12.97
N ARG A 58 1.11 4.05 -13.14
CA ARG A 58 1.60 5.24 -13.85
C ARG A 58 1.19 5.25 -15.31
N GLU A 59 1.31 4.11 -15.98
CA GLU A 59 0.93 3.97 -17.38
C GLU A 59 -0.57 4.14 -17.58
N ARG A 60 -1.40 3.56 -16.71
CA ARG A 60 -2.84 3.53 -16.89
C ARG A 60 -3.58 4.75 -16.32
N LEU A 61 -3.07 5.33 -15.24
CA LEU A 61 -3.68 6.52 -14.60
C LEU A 61 -2.95 7.81 -14.94
N GLY A 62 -1.74 7.74 -15.46
CA GLY A 62 -0.90 8.89 -15.82
C GLY A 62 0.02 9.34 -14.68
N ASP A 63 1.24 9.75 -15.04
CA ASP A 63 2.24 10.21 -14.08
C ASP A 63 1.77 11.45 -13.30
N GLU A 64 1.07 12.36 -13.96
CA GLU A 64 0.59 13.59 -13.33
C GLU A 64 -0.36 13.30 -12.16
N LEU A 65 -1.32 12.40 -12.34
CA LEU A 65 -2.24 12.00 -11.28
C LEU A 65 -1.51 11.30 -10.14
N ILE A 66 -0.63 10.36 -10.47
CA ILE A 66 0.13 9.60 -9.47
C ILE A 66 1.03 10.52 -8.66
N ASP A 67 1.78 11.41 -9.29
CA ASP A 67 2.67 12.33 -8.60
C ASP A 67 1.91 13.33 -7.72
N ALA A 68 0.77 13.84 -8.19
CA ALA A 68 -0.09 14.73 -7.40
C ALA A 68 -0.66 14.01 -6.18
N TYR A 69 -1.12 12.78 -6.34
CA TYR A 69 -1.65 11.95 -5.26
C TYR A 69 -0.57 11.65 -4.22
N ILE A 70 0.62 11.26 -4.65
CA ILE A 70 1.76 10.98 -3.77
C ILE A 70 2.12 12.24 -2.96
N LYS A 71 2.19 13.38 -3.61
CA LYS A 71 2.52 14.64 -2.95
C LYS A 71 1.51 14.98 -1.84
N LEU A 72 0.21 14.84 -2.13
CA LEU A 72 -0.84 15.09 -1.15
C LEU A 72 -0.74 14.13 0.04
N LYS A 73 -0.60 12.84 -0.24
CA LYS A 73 -0.52 11.81 0.81
C LYS A 73 0.78 11.86 1.59
N GLN A 74 1.87 12.27 0.96
CA GLN A 74 3.14 12.50 1.66
C GLN A 74 3.02 13.63 2.68
N SER A 75 2.31 14.69 2.34
CA SER A 75 2.00 15.77 3.28
C SER A 75 1.19 15.27 4.47
N GLN A 76 0.18 14.44 4.23
CA GLN A 76 -0.63 13.83 5.30
C GLN A 76 0.21 12.91 6.19
N TRP A 77 1.12 12.14 5.61
CA TRP A 77 2.04 11.31 6.38
C TRP A 77 2.97 12.14 7.26
N ASN A 78 3.50 13.24 6.72
CA ASN A 78 4.39 14.14 7.46
C ASN A 78 3.66 14.78 8.66
N ASP A 79 2.40 15.20 8.47
CA ASP A 79 1.58 15.75 9.54
C ASP A 79 1.31 14.71 10.62
N TYR A 80 0.94 13.51 10.22
CA TYR A 80 0.70 12.39 11.14
C TYR A 80 1.97 12.02 11.92
N SER A 81 3.10 11.87 11.24
CA SER A 81 4.35 11.41 11.86
C SER A 81 4.97 12.46 12.79
N SER A 82 4.63 13.73 12.62
CA SER A 82 5.07 14.80 13.52
C SER A 82 4.15 14.97 14.73
N HIS A 83 2.98 14.33 14.73
CA HIS A 83 2.02 14.41 15.84
C HIS A 83 2.46 13.54 17.02
N LEU A 84 2.59 14.14 18.19
CA LEU A 84 2.93 13.42 19.41
C LEU A 84 1.64 12.93 20.08
N SER A 85 1.40 11.62 20.04
CA SER A 85 0.24 11.00 20.67
C SER A 85 0.35 11.01 22.21
N GLN A 86 -0.79 10.83 22.89
CA GLN A 86 -0.79 10.71 24.35
C GLN A 86 0.01 9.50 24.81
N TRP A 87 -0.07 8.40 24.08
CA TRP A 87 0.71 7.20 24.36
C TRP A 87 2.22 7.48 24.31
N GLU A 88 2.68 8.20 23.31
CA GLU A 88 4.10 8.58 23.17
C GLU A 88 4.54 9.52 24.29
N ARG A 89 3.69 10.46 24.68
CA ARG A 89 3.95 11.34 25.83
C ARG A 89 4.12 10.55 27.12
N ASP A 90 3.26 9.56 27.36
CA ASP A 90 3.26 8.78 28.58
C ASP A 90 4.44 7.79 28.65
N ASN A 91 4.96 7.33 27.50
CA ASN A 91 5.94 6.26 27.44
C ASN A 91 7.36 6.69 27.01
N THR A 92 7.55 7.88 26.44
CA THR A 92 8.83 8.28 25.83
C THR A 92 9.43 9.56 26.36
N LEU A 93 8.64 10.47 26.92
CA LEU A 93 9.15 11.78 27.35
C LEU A 93 10.08 11.71 28.57
N ASP A 94 10.00 10.65 29.34
CA ASP A 94 10.83 10.44 30.53
C ASP A 94 12.07 9.60 30.25
N CYS A 95 12.32 9.32 29.00
CA CYS A 95 13.50 8.53 28.59
C CYS A 95 14.76 9.37 28.47
#